data_52cc932ae8db74257e4a037ed79bd780
#
_entry.id   52cc932ae8db74257e4a037ed79bd780
#
_cell.length_a   1.000
_cell.length_b   1.000
_cell.length_c   1.000
_cell.angle_alpha   90.00
_cell.angle_beta   90.00
_cell.angle_gamma   90.00
#
_symmetry.space_group_name_H-M   'P 1'
#
loop_
_entity.id
_entity.type
_entity.pdbx_description
1 polymer ?
#
loop_
_entity_poly.entity_id
_entity_poly.type
_entity_poly.pdbx_seq_one_letter_code
_entity_poly.pdbx_strand_id
1 'polypeptide(L)'
;LHRESKYIEYKKSRKGLSNDIWSTYSAFANTEGGTIYLGIEEKKIEDKKVFVSVGVEDPEKMIEDFWNALYGRSKVSQNILSNKDVKIVNIENKACIEIHVPEAPYSKKPIYVDNKKDLVYKRVDDADRIATEEEYKFMIVNSQDDIDTELLDNYDMSDLNHESIENYRKLLLKNTNDERYANMSQLDLMIDLGAYRKDRSSKDKQYKMTTACLLFFGKYNAISDRFPGFQLDYFKKTNYLDTDWKDRISSGDLGNEDLNVYSFLKKY
;
A
#
# COMPACT_ATOMS: atom_id res chain seq x y z
N LEU A 1 -30.91 0.80 11.74
CA LEU A 1 -29.69 0.39 10.99
C LEU A 1 -29.50 1.29 9.77
N HIS A 2 -28.26 1.68 9.47
CA HIS A 2 -27.92 2.43 8.26
C HIS A 2 -27.90 1.50 7.04
N ARG A 3 -27.82 2.07 5.83
CA ARG A 3 -27.62 1.28 4.61
C ARG A 3 -26.19 0.75 4.57
N GLU A 4 -26.00 -0.35 3.86
CA GLU A 4 -24.67 -0.78 3.44
C GLU A 4 -23.95 0.35 2.69
N SER A 5 -22.65 0.36 2.78
CA SER A 5 -21.80 1.39 2.21
C SER A 5 -20.42 0.81 1.90
N LYS A 6 -19.53 1.64 1.39
CA LYS A 6 -18.15 1.21 1.17
C LYS A 6 -17.44 0.77 2.47
N TYR A 7 -17.97 1.10 3.65
CA TYR A 7 -17.37 0.79 4.95
C TYR A 7 -18.22 -0.14 5.83
N ILE A 8 -19.45 -0.47 5.42
CA ILE A 8 -20.36 -1.27 6.22
C ILE A 8 -20.99 -2.36 5.36
N GLU A 9 -20.92 -3.59 5.86
CA GLU A 9 -21.56 -4.75 5.26
C GLU A 9 -22.35 -5.53 6.30
N TYR A 10 -23.52 -6.04 5.92
CA TYR A 10 -24.40 -6.83 6.77
C TYR A 10 -24.52 -8.26 6.25
N LYS A 11 -24.39 -9.23 7.17
CA LYS A 11 -24.56 -10.65 6.86
C LYS A 11 -25.56 -11.26 7.83
N LYS A 12 -26.49 -12.04 7.29
CA LYS A 12 -27.50 -12.72 8.12
C LYS A 12 -26.88 -13.68 9.14
N SER A 13 -25.95 -14.52 8.74
CA SER A 13 -25.11 -15.43 9.53
C SER A 13 -25.70 -15.85 10.88
N ARG A 14 -26.98 -16.29 10.91
CA ARG A 14 -27.68 -16.56 12.17
C ARG A 14 -27.20 -17.82 12.85
N LYS A 15 -26.95 -18.91 12.08
CA LYS A 15 -26.59 -20.25 12.60
C LYS A 15 -25.16 -20.66 12.28
N GLY A 16 -24.47 -19.94 11.43
CA GLY A 16 -23.10 -20.23 11.01
C GLY A 16 -22.54 -19.14 10.12
N LEU A 17 -21.24 -19.16 9.91
CA LEU A 17 -20.54 -18.21 9.07
C LEU A 17 -20.99 -18.36 7.61
N SER A 18 -21.41 -17.28 7.00
CA SER A 18 -21.66 -17.23 5.57
C SER A 18 -20.32 -17.27 4.78
N ASN A 19 -20.27 -18.03 3.70
CA ASN A 19 -19.03 -18.13 2.92
C ASN A 19 -18.63 -16.82 2.24
N ASP A 20 -19.57 -15.93 1.99
CA ASP A 20 -19.34 -14.62 1.37
C ASP A 20 -18.70 -13.59 2.33
N ILE A 21 -18.55 -13.92 3.63
CA ILE A 21 -17.78 -13.08 4.56
C ILE A 21 -16.33 -12.92 4.11
N TRP A 22 -15.77 -13.92 3.45
CA TRP A 22 -14.36 -13.92 3.07
C TRP A 22 -14.06 -13.02 1.88
N SER A 23 -15.00 -12.90 0.92
CA SER A 23 -14.91 -11.91 -0.15
C SER A 23 -14.96 -10.49 0.42
N THR A 24 -15.84 -10.22 1.38
CA THR A 24 -15.94 -8.92 2.04
C THR A 24 -14.70 -8.62 2.89
N TYR A 25 -14.18 -9.62 3.62
CA TYR A 25 -12.92 -9.48 4.34
C TYR A 25 -11.77 -9.08 3.39
N SER A 26 -11.62 -9.79 2.26
CA SER A 26 -10.63 -9.47 1.24
C SER A 26 -10.85 -8.06 0.67
N ALA A 27 -12.09 -7.71 0.35
CA ALA A 27 -12.43 -6.42 -0.22
C ALA A 27 -12.07 -5.25 0.72
N PHE A 28 -12.44 -5.34 2.00
CA PHE A 28 -12.08 -4.32 2.98
C PHE A 28 -10.58 -4.25 3.23
N ALA A 29 -9.92 -5.40 3.40
CA ALA A 29 -8.48 -5.45 3.64
C ALA A 29 -7.66 -4.86 2.47
N ASN A 30 -8.09 -5.06 1.24
CA ASN A 30 -7.41 -4.56 0.05
C ASN A 30 -7.74 -3.11 -0.31
N THR A 31 -8.78 -2.53 0.32
CA THR A 31 -9.22 -1.16 0.02
C THR A 31 -8.98 -0.24 1.23
N GLU A 32 -10.00 0.34 1.80
CA GLU A 32 -9.91 1.34 2.88
C GLU A 32 -10.35 0.79 4.25
N GLY A 33 -10.52 -0.53 4.35
CA GLY A 33 -11.10 -1.16 5.54
C GLY A 33 -12.62 -1.02 5.61
N GLY A 34 -13.22 -1.60 6.66
CA GLY A 34 -14.66 -1.54 6.90
C GLY A 34 -15.09 -2.42 8.06
N THR A 35 -16.39 -2.49 8.28
CA THR A 35 -16.98 -3.27 9.37
C THR A 35 -18.07 -4.20 8.85
N ILE A 36 -17.98 -5.47 9.21
CA ILE A 36 -18.93 -6.52 8.89
C ILE A 36 -19.76 -6.77 10.14
N TYR A 37 -21.09 -6.74 10.00
CA TYR A 37 -22.00 -7.11 11.07
C TYR A 37 -22.68 -8.43 10.74
N LEU A 38 -22.57 -9.43 11.63
CA LEU A 38 -23.26 -10.70 11.53
C LEU A 38 -24.53 -10.67 12.41
N GLY A 39 -25.60 -11.29 11.94
CA GLY A 39 -26.90 -11.28 12.58
C GLY A 39 -27.84 -10.17 12.09
N ILE A 40 -27.53 -9.59 10.93
CA ILE A 40 -28.36 -8.58 10.26
C ILE A 40 -28.85 -9.13 8.93
N GLU A 41 -30.14 -9.04 8.69
CA GLU A 41 -30.78 -9.52 7.45
C GLU A 41 -31.28 -8.34 6.62
N GLU A 42 -30.94 -8.33 5.32
CA GLU A 42 -31.56 -7.45 4.35
C GLU A 42 -32.98 -7.98 4.03
N LYS A 43 -33.97 -7.13 4.14
CA LYS A 43 -35.35 -7.39 3.72
C LYS A 43 -35.81 -6.35 2.71
N LYS A 44 -36.62 -6.77 1.77
CA LYS A 44 -37.28 -5.86 0.84
C LYS A 44 -38.70 -5.61 1.32
N ILE A 45 -39.02 -4.38 1.71
CA ILE A 45 -40.36 -3.95 2.16
C ILE A 45 -40.75 -2.78 1.26
N GLU A 46 -41.87 -2.90 0.54
CA GLU A 46 -42.37 -1.85 -0.37
C GLU A 46 -41.29 -1.33 -1.33
N ASP A 47 -40.56 -2.25 -1.97
CA ASP A 47 -39.43 -1.97 -2.87
C ASP A 47 -38.22 -1.24 -2.25
N LYS A 48 -38.19 -1.07 -0.93
CA LYS A 48 -37.05 -0.52 -0.20
C LYS A 48 -36.27 -1.61 0.51
N LYS A 49 -34.94 -1.54 0.42
CA LYS A 49 -34.05 -2.36 1.23
C LYS A 49 -34.08 -1.86 2.67
N VAL A 50 -34.41 -2.75 3.60
CA VAL A 50 -34.43 -2.49 5.06
C VAL A 50 -33.58 -3.54 5.74
N PHE A 51 -32.72 -3.11 6.64
CA PHE A 51 -31.85 -3.99 7.40
C PHE A 51 -32.45 -4.21 8.79
N VAL A 52 -32.63 -5.46 9.19
CA VAL A 52 -33.23 -5.83 10.48
C VAL A 52 -32.31 -6.77 11.24
N SER A 53 -32.17 -6.52 12.52
CA SER A 53 -31.45 -7.45 13.39
C SER A 53 -32.22 -8.75 13.52
N VAL A 54 -31.57 -9.87 13.23
CA VAL A 54 -32.07 -11.23 13.45
C VAL A 54 -31.31 -11.94 14.56
N GLY A 55 -30.12 -11.42 14.90
CA GLY A 55 -29.20 -11.94 15.90
C GLY A 55 -28.49 -13.21 15.45
N VAL A 56 -27.46 -13.57 16.20
CA VAL A 56 -26.68 -14.80 16.08
C VAL A 56 -27.09 -15.74 17.20
N GLU A 57 -27.31 -17.04 16.90
CA GLU A 57 -27.81 -18.02 17.91
C GLU A 57 -26.72 -18.33 18.96
N ASP A 58 -25.48 -18.50 18.56
CA ASP A 58 -24.35 -18.78 19.44
C ASP A 58 -23.15 -17.88 19.02
N PRO A 59 -23.08 -16.65 19.54
CA PRO A 59 -22.04 -15.69 19.13
C PRO A 59 -20.62 -16.13 19.49
N GLU A 60 -20.44 -16.74 20.68
CA GLU A 60 -19.11 -17.19 21.13
C GLU A 60 -18.56 -18.26 20.20
N LYS A 61 -19.36 -19.29 19.88
CA LYS A 61 -18.99 -20.36 18.97
C LYS A 61 -18.71 -19.81 17.55
N MET A 62 -19.54 -18.88 17.08
CA MET A 62 -19.33 -18.29 15.75
C MET A 62 -18.04 -17.48 15.69
N ILE A 63 -17.65 -16.78 16.74
CA ILE A 63 -16.35 -16.09 16.84
C ILE A 63 -15.20 -17.11 16.85
N GLU A 64 -15.35 -18.20 17.59
CA GLU A 64 -14.37 -19.30 17.59
C GLU A 64 -14.18 -19.88 16.18
N ASP A 65 -15.27 -20.21 15.49
CA ASP A 65 -15.25 -20.73 14.12
C ASP A 65 -14.61 -19.74 13.15
N PHE A 66 -14.89 -18.44 13.29
CA PHE A 66 -14.28 -17.39 12.50
C PHE A 66 -12.76 -17.33 12.70
N TRP A 67 -12.28 -17.34 13.95
CA TRP A 67 -10.87 -17.34 14.24
C TRP A 67 -10.18 -18.61 13.76
N ASN A 68 -10.78 -19.78 13.93
CA ASN A 68 -10.25 -21.03 13.43
C ASN A 68 -10.06 -21.01 11.91
N ALA A 69 -11.03 -20.46 11.18
CA ALA A 69 -10.92 -20.30 9.73
C ALA A 69 -9.82 -19.32 9.30
N LEU A 70 -9.65 -18.20 10.03
CA LEU A 70 -8.59 -17.22 9.79
C LEU A 70 -7.19 -17.79 10.07
N TYR A 71 -6.99 -18.42 11.24
CA TYR A 71 -5.69 -18.98 11.62
C TYR A 71 -5.34 -20.21 10.78
N GLY A 72 -6.34 -20.98 10.34
CA GLY A 72 -6.16 -22.12 9.45
C GLY A 72 -5.69 -21.74 8.05
N ARG A 73 -5.70 -20.45 7.70
CA ARG A 73 -5.31 -19.91 6.37
C ARG A 73 -6.01 -20.62 5.20
N SER A 74 -7.15 -21.25 5.46
CA SER A 74 -7.90 -21.98 4.44
C SER A 74 -8.84 -21.07 3.66
N LYS A 75 -9.23 -19.93 4.27
CA LYS A 75 -10.21 -19.01 3.73
C LYS A 75 -9.63 -17.72 3.18
N VAL A 76 -8.58 -17.21 3.81
CA VAL A 76 -7.87 -16.01 3.34
C VAL A 76 -6.37 -16.21 3.45
N SER A 77 -5.62 -15.54 2.59
CA SER A 77 -4.16 -15.67 2.52
C SER A 77 -3.44 -15.22 3.79
N GLN A 78 -3.98 -14.21 4.48
CA GLN A 78 -3.38 -13.66 5.70
C GLN A 78 -4.43 -13.16 6.68
N ASN A 79 -4.16 -13.35 7.97
CA ASN A 79 -4.89 -12.70 9.04
C ASN A 79 -4.27 -11.32 9.34
N ILE A 80 -5.10 -10.26 9.31
CA ILE A 80 -4.72 -8.90 9.67
C ILE A 80 -5.47 -8.38 10.91
N LEU A 81 -6.36 -9.19 11.48
CA LEU A 81 -7.15 -8.83 12.66
C LEU A 81 -6.42 -9.19 13.96
N SER A 82 -6.80 -8.47 14.99
CA SER A 82 -6.48 -8.73 16.39
C SER A 82 -7.77 -8.98 17.19
N ASN A 83 -7.65 -9.51 18.40
CA ASN A 83 -8.82 -9.84 19.24
C ASN A 83 -9.76 -8.65 19.48
N LYS A 84 -9.26 -7.41 19.48
CA LYS A 84 -10.08 -6.19 19.64
C LYS A 84 -10.99 -5.89 18.46
N ASP A 85 -10.70 -6.48 17.30
CA ASP A 85 -11.41 -6.19 16.06
C ASP A 85 -12.67 -7.05 15.87
N VAL A 86 -12.90 -8.04 16.76
CA VAL A 86 -14.07 -8.91 16.75
C VAL A 86 -14.74 -8.87 18.12
N LYS A 87 -15.99 -8.47 18.16
CA LYS A 87 -16.74 -8.35 19.42
C LYS A 87 -18.23 -8.64 19.26
N ILE A 88 -18.86 -9.08 20.35
CA ILE A 88 -20.32 -9.20 20.44
C ILE A 88 -20.90 -7.81 20.73
N VAL A 89 -21.90 -7.42 19.96
CA VAL A 89 -22.65 -6.16 20.14
C VAL A 89 -24.14 -6.44 20.23
N ASN A 90 -24.84 -5.60 20.98
CA ASN A 90 -26.31 -5.71 21.08
C ASN A 90 -26.94 -4.72 20.09
N ILE A 91 -27.71 -5.23 19.13
CA ILE A 91 -28.41 -4.43 18.12
C ILE A 91 -29.91 -4.82 18.20
N GLU A 92 -30.76 -3.85 18.52
CA GLU A 92 -32.21 -4.07 18.67
C GLU A 92 -32.55 -5.24 19.62
N ASN A 93 -31.86 -5.30 20.77
CA ASN A 93 -31.98 -6.36 21.78
C ASN A 93 -31.61 -7.77 21.31
N LYS A 94 -30.76 -7.88 20.26
CA LYS A 94 -30.25 -9.15 19.78
C LYS A 94 -28.73 -9.15 19.74
N ALA A 95 -28.13 -10.27 20.11
CA ALA A 95 -26.69 -10.44 20.04
C ALA A 95 -26.27 -10.56 18.57
N CYS A 96 -25.41 -9.65 18.13
CA CYS A 96 -24.79 -9.61 16.81
C CYS A 96 -23.28 -9.62 16.99
N ILE A 97 -22.54 -9.89 15.92
CA ILE A 97 -21.06 -9.83 15.93
C ILE A 97 -20.63 -8.69 15.03
N GLU A 98 -19.76 -7.83 15.56
CA GLU A 98 -19.08 -6.78 14.81
C GLU A 98 -17.64 -7.22 14.52
N ILE A 99 -17.25 -7.19 13.25
CA ILE A 99 -15.90 -7.51 12.78
C ILE A 99 -15.35 -6.28 12.08
N HIS A 100 -14.40 -5.61 12.70
CA HIS A 100 -13.71 -4.49 12.07
C HIS A 100 -12.50 -5.00 11.27
N VAL A 101 -12.54 -4.84 9.95
CA VAL A 101 -11.44 -5.21 9.05
C VAL A 101 -10.68 -3.95 8.68
N PRO A 102 -9.47 -3.72 9.21
CA PRO A 102 -8.67 -2.56 8.81
C PRO A 102 -8.15 -2.72 7.38
N GLU A 103 -7.74 -1.63 6.76
CA GLU A 103 -6.93 -1.71 5.54
C GLU A 103 -5.63 -2.46 5.84
N ALA A 104 -5.30 -3.43 5.01
CA ALA A 104 -4.04 -4.15 5.12
C ALA A 104 -2.86 -3.24 4.74
N PRO A 105 -1.74 -3.27 5.47
CA PRO A 105 -0.52 -2.62 5.00
C PRO A 105 -0.09 -3.19 3.64
N TYR A 106 0.55 -2.39 2.82
CA TYR A 106 0.96 -2.82 1.46
C TYR A 106 1.77 -4.11 1.48
N SER A 107 2.67 -4.30 2.43
CA SER A 107 3.46 -5.53 2.60
C SER A 107 2.65 -6.82 2.80
N LYS A 108 1.34 -6.69 3.11
CA LYS A 108 0.43 -7.83 3.26
C LYS A 108 -0.59 -7.95 2.12
N LYS A 109 -0.68 -6.96 1.23
CA LYS A 109 -1.54 -7.03 0.05
C LYS A 109 -0.88 -7.83 -1.08
N PRO A 110 -1.64 -8.50 -1.94
CA PRO A 110 -3.09 -8.64 -1.89
C PRO A 110 -3.54 -9.73 -0.91
N ILE A 111 -4.67 -9.50 -0.24
CA ILE A 111 -5.38 -10.53 0.53
C ILE A 111 -6.32 -11.25 -0.43
N TYR A 112 -6.12 -12.55 -0.65
CA TYR A 112 -6.95 -13.37 -1.54
C TYR A 112 -7.71 -14.45 -0.78
N VAL A 113 -8.78 -14.97 -1.40
CA VAL A 113 -9.72 -15.93 -0.80
C VAL A 113 -9.41 -17.34 -1.30
N ASP A 114 -9.67 -18.35 -0.45
CA ASP A 114 -9.55 -19.79 -0.73
C ASP A 114 -8.19 -20.19 -1.32
N ASN A 115 -7.11 -19.52 -0.95
CA ASN A 115 -5.77 -19.73 -1.49
C ASN A 115 -5.65 -19.55 -3.01
N LYS A 116 -6.59 -18.81 -3.62
CA LYS A 116 -6.62 -18.54 -5.05
C LYS A 116 -6.22 -17.11 -5.34
N LYS A 117 -5.10 -16.93 -6.03
CA LYS A 117 -4.55 -15.60 -6.37
C LYS A 117 -5.44 -14.78 -7.33
N ASP A 118 -6.37 -15.41 -8.02
CA ASP A 118 -7.39 -14.79 -8.86
C ASP A 118 -8.63 -14.32 -8.08
N LEU A 119 -8.77 -14.73 -6.81
CA LEU A 119 -9.85 -14.30 -5.92
C LEU A 119 -9.41 -13.18 -4.96
N VAL A 120 -8.92 -12.11 -5.52
CA VAL A 120 -8.63 -10.85 -4.82
C VAL A 120 -9.82 -9.91 -4.98
N TYR A 121 -10.41 -9.49 -3.87
CA TYR A 121 -11.57 -8.60 -3.91
C TYR A 121 -11.20 -7.17 -3.51
N LYS A 122 -11.92 -6.21 -4.08
CA LYS A 122 -11.88 -4.79 -3.75
C LYS A 122 -13.28 -4.28 -3.44
N ARG A 123 -13.37 -3.36 -2.52
CA ARG A 123 -14.64 -2.66 -2.22
C ARG A 123 -14.84 -1.52 -3.20
N VAL A 124 -15.92 -1.57 -3.96
CA VAL A 124 -16.33 -0.53 -4.90
C VAL A 124 -17.75 -0.13 -4.53
N ASP A 125 -17.91 1.02 -3.88
CA ASP A 125 -19.16 1.46 -3.27
C ASP A 125 -19.65 0.44 -2.22
N ASP A 126 -20.83 -0.17 -2.40
CA ASP A 126 -21.40 -1.20 -1.53
C ASP A 126 -21.18 -2.63 -2.05
N ALA A 127 -20.33 -2.85 -3.05
CA ALA A 127 -20.12 -4.13 -3.69
C ALA A 127 -18.68 -4.65 -3.59
N ASP A 128 -18.54 -5.95 -3.35
CA ASP A 128 -17.27 -6.67 -3.41
C ASP A 128 -17.02 -7.12 -4.87
N ARG A 129 -15.98 -6.60 -5.51
CA ARG A 129 -15.62 -6.91 -6.89
C ARG A 129 -14.24 -7.53 -6.96
N ILE A 130 -14.06 -8.49 -7.86
CA ILE A 130 -12.74 -9.05 -8.14
C ILE A 130 -11.86 -7.95 -8.73
N ALA A 131 -10.63 -7.84 -8.21
CA ALA A 131 -9.63 -6.89 -8.70
C ALA A 131 -9.26 -7.22 -10.15
N THR A 132 -9.07 -6.18 -10.96
CA THR A 132 -8.53 -6.34 -12.32
C THR A 132 -7.09 -6.83 -12.27
N GLU A 133 -6.58 -7.33 -13.40
CA GLU A 133 -5.18 -7.77 -13.50
C GLU A 133 -4.20 -6.62 -13.22
N GLU A 134 -4.53 -5.40 -13.62
CA GLU A 134 -3.72 -4.20 -13.36
C GLU A 134 -3.70 -3.86 -11.87
N GLU A 135 -4.86 -3.89 -11.22
CA GLU A 135 -4.97 -3.65 -9.78
C GLU A 135 -4.23 -4.72 -8.96
N TYR A 136 -4.34 -5.99 -9.37
CA TYR A 136 -3.59 -7.08 -8.76
C TYR A 136 -2.07 -6.87 -8.90
N LYS A 137 -1.60 -6.56 -10.11
CA LYS A 137 -0.18 -6.25 -10.35
C LYS A 137 0.29 -5.06 -9.51
N PHE A 138 -0.52 -4.01 -9.43
CA PHE A 138 -0.22 -2.85 -8.58
C PHE A 138 -0.06 -3.24 -7.11
N MET A 139 -0.95 -4.09 -6.56
CA MET A 139 -0.82 -4.58 -5.18
C MET A 139 0.46 -5.40 -4.98
N ILE A 140 0.80 -6.30 -5.92
CA ILE A 140 2.02 -7.11 -5.85
C ILE A 140 3.28 -6.23 -5.87
N VAL A 141 3.36 -5.27 -6.79
CA VAL A 141 4.52 -4.37 -6.87
C VAL A 141 4.68 -3.58 -5.57
N ASN A 142 3.58 -3.05 -5.03
CA ASN A 142 3.64 -2.27 -3.79
C ASN A 142 3.76 -3.13 -2.51
N SER A 143 3.59 -4.45 -2.60
CA SER A 143 3.80 -5.36 -1.47
C SER A 143 5.28 -5.71 -1.24
N GLN A 144 6.13 -5.39 -2.18
CA GLN A 144 7.57 -5.58 -2.01
C GLN A 144 8.07 -4.50 -1.05
N ASP A 145 8.36 -4.91 0.18
CA ASP A 145 9.12 -4.10 1.11
C ASP A 145 10.52 -3.91 0.50
N ASP A 146 11.03 -2.69 0.52
CA ASP A 146 12.40 -2.37 0.13
C ASP A 146 12.71 -2.27 -1.38
N ILE A 147 11.74 -1.95 -2.27
CA ILE A 147 12.05 -1.68 -3.70
C ILE A 147 13.12 -0.58 -3.84
N ASP A 148 13.07 0.43 -2.99
CA ASP A 148 14.02 1.54 -2.97
C ASP A 148 15.43 1.12 -2.54
N THR A 149 15.55 0.03 -1.77
CA THR A 149 16.82 -0.53 -1.29
C THR A 149 17.32 -1.72 -2.11
N GLU A 150 16.58 -2.13 -3.14
CA GLU A 150 17.02 -3.15 -4.10
C GLU A 150 18.39 -2.79 -4.67
N LEU A 151 19.33 -3.74 -4.67
CA LEU A 151 20.66 -3.56 -5.23
C LEU A 151 20.64 -3.79 -6.73
N LEU A 152 21.11 -2.81 -7.48
CA LEU A 152 21.11 -2.84 -8.94
C LEU A 152 22.40 -3.49 -9.45
N ASP A 153 22.23 -4.52 -10.28
CA ASP A 153 23.31 -5.08 -11.08
C ASP A 153 23.57 -4.23 -12.32
N ASN A 154 24.84 -4.12 -12.72
CA ASN A 154 25.29 -3.40 -13.92
C ASN A 154 25.03 -1.87 -13.91
N TYR A 155 24.84 -1.28 -12.72
CA TYR A 155 24.81 0.16 -12.51
C TYR A 155 25.98 0.59 -11.63
N ASP A 156 26.63 1.69 -11.98
CA ASP A 156 27.77 2.21 -11.23
C ASP A 156 27.77 3.75 -11.13
N MET A 157 28.84 4.33 -10.59
CA MET A 157 28.95 5.78 -10.42
C MET A 157 28.88 6.56 -11.74
N SER A 158 29.15 5.94 -12.89
CA SER A 158 29.04 6.60 -14.19
C SER A 158 27.59 6.86 -14.62
N ASP A 159 26.63 6.12 -14.02
CA ASP A 159 25.20 6.31 -14.24
C ASP A 159 24.60 7.46 -13.40
N LEU A 160 25.39 8.03 -12.50
CA LEU A 160 24.96 9.12 -11.62
C LEU A 160 25.31 10.50 -12.19
N ASN A 161 24.47 11.47 -11.86
CA ASN A 161 24.72 12.87 -12.11
C ASN A 161 25.62 13.45 -11.00
N HIS A 162 26.91 13.60 -11.33
CA HIS A 162 27.92 14.06 -10.38
C HIS A 162 27.65 15.48 -9.84
N GLU A 163 27.03 16.34 -10.64
CA GLU A 163 26.65 17.69 -10.18
C GLU A 163 25.55 17.63 -9.13
N SER A 164 24.56 16.79 -9.29
CA SER A 164 23.52 16.55 -8.27
C SER A 164 24.12 16.08 -6.96
N ILE A 165 25.10 15.17 -6.99
CA ILE A 165 25.79 14.68 -5.79
C ILE A 165 26.55 15.82 -5.10
N GLU A 166 27.32 16.64 -5.84
CA GLU A 166 28.07 17.76 -5.25
C GLU A 166 27.14 18.83 -4.70
N ASN A 167 26.05 19.13 -5.36
CA ASN A 167 25.04 20.04 -4.84
C ASN A 167 24.38 19.54 -3.56
N TYR A 168 24.11 18.23 -3.48
CA TYR A 168 23.59 17.61 -2.28
C TYR A 168 24.61 17.61 -1.13
N ARG A 169 25.90 17.37 -1.42
CA ARG A 169 27.00 17.50 -0.46
C ARG A 169 27.03 18.90 0.18
N LYS A 170 26.92 19.95 -0.64
CA LYS A 170 26.86 21.35 -0.13
C LYS A 170 25.68 21.58 0.79
N LEU A 171 24.53 20.98 0.48
CA LEU A 171 23.33 21.04 1.31
C LEU A 171 23.53 20.31 2.65
N LEU A 172 24.14 19.14 2.63
CA LEU A 172 24.49 18.38 3.84
C LEU A 172 25.43 19.18 4.75
N LEU A 173 26.51 19.71 4.21
CA LEU A 173 27.46 20.54 4.96
C LEU A 173 26.78 21.73 5.62
N LYS A 174 25.89 22.41 4.88
CA LYS A 174 25.14 23.57 5.40
C LYS A 174 24.19 23.19 6.54
N ASN A 175 23.53 22.02 6.44
CA ASN A 175 22.46 21.65 7.37
C ASN A 175 22.99 20.89 8.60
N THR A 176 24.08 20.14 8.46
CA THR A 176 24.62 19.29 9.53
C THR A 176 25.83 19.90 10.23
N ASN A 177 26.53 20.84 9.60
CA ASN A 177 27.85 21.35 10.00
C ASN A 177 28.90 20.23 10.22
N ASP A 178 28.73 19.10 9.52
CA ASP A 178 29.62 17.95 9.64
C ASP A 178 30.72 17.99 8.56
N GLU A 179 31.91 18.41 8.95
CA GLU A 179 33.09 18.57 8.10
C GLU A 179 33.51 17.26 7.41
N ARG A 180 33.08 16.10 7.88
CA ARG A 180 33.42 14.80 7.25
C ARG A 180 32.99 14.77 5.78
N TYR A 181 31.82 15.37 5.46
CA TYR A 181 31.30 15.39 4.10
C TYR A 181 32.12 16.19 3.12
N ALA A 182 32.91 17.15 3.59
CA ALA A 182 33.75 18.01 2.73
C ALA A 182 34.83 17.24 1.98
N ASN A 183 35.41 16.21 2.64
CA ASN A 183 36.59 15.50 2.14
C ASN A 183 36.30 14.07 1.68
N MET A 184 35.07 13.58 1.77
CA MET A 184 34.70 12.27 1.27
C MET A 184 34.75 12.21 -0.26
N SER A 185 35.20 11.08 -0.83
CA SER A 185 34.94 10.80 -2.24
C SER A 185 33.42 10.73 -2.48
N GLN A 186 32.98 10.86 -3.73
CA GLN A 186 31.55 10.72 -4.04
C GLN A 186 31.03 9.32 -3.70
N LEU A 187 31.81 8.29 -3.96
CA LEU A 187 31.46 6.91 -3.62
C LEU A 187 31.33 6.73 -2.08
N ASP A 188 32.29 7.25 -1.31
CA ASP A 188 32.21 7.15 0.16
C ASP A 188 31.00 7.91 0.70
N LEU A 189 30.68 9.06 0.11
CA LEU A 189 29.46 9.79 0.46
C LEU A 189 28.21 8.96 0.16
N MET A 190 28.12 8.31 -1.00
CA MET A 190 26.99 7.45 -1.34
C MET A 190 26.88 6.22 -0.42
N ILE A 191 28.01 5.69 0.05
CA ILE A 191 28.04 4.60 1.02
C ILE A 191 27.56 5.09 2.40
N ASP A 192 28.05 6.24 2.86
CA ASP A 192 27.66 6.81 4.16
C ASP A 192 26.16 7.15 4.21
N LEU A 193 25.60 7.64 3.10
CA LEU A 193 24.16 7.90 2.93
C LEU A 193 23.30 6.63 2.78
N GLY A 194 23.92 5.44 2.67
CA GLY A 194 23.21 4.19 2.39
C GLY A 194 22.66 4.07 0.96
N ALA A 195 23.06 4.98 0.07
CA ALA A 195 22.72 4.97 -1.36
C ALA A 195 23.47 3.85 -2.12
N TYR A 196 24.67 3.50 -1.63
CA TYR A 196 25.41 2.30 -1.99
C TYR A 196 25.45 1.36 -0.80
N ARG A 197 25.08 0.11 -1.01
CA ARG A 197 25.07 -0.90 0.06
C ARG A 197 25.92 -2.11 -0.34
N LYS A 198 26.50 -2.75 0.65
CA LYS A 198 27.28 -3.96 0.46
C LYS A 198 26.38 -5.13 0.09
N ASP A 199 26.61 -5.73 -1.08
CA ASP A 199 25.96 -6.96 -1.48
C ASP A 199 26.51 -8.14 -0.64
N ARG A 200 25.70 -8.57 0.33
CA ARG A 200 26.07 -9.67 1.23
C ARG A 200 25.78 -11.05 0.64
N SER A 201 25.02 -11.10 -0.47
CA SER A 201 24.65 -12.33 -1.19
C SER A 201 25.71 -12.75 -2.19
N SER A 202 26.48 -11.80 -2.74
CA SER A 202 27.55 -12.07 -3.68
C SER A 202 28.82 -12.56 -2.99
N LYS A 203 29.63 -13.37 -3.70
CA LYS A 203 30.93 -13.86 -3.18
C LYS A 203 31.91 -12.71 -2.97
N ASP A 204 31.88 -11.70 -3.86
CA ASP A 204 32.83 -10.59 -3.87
C ASP A 204 32.46 -9.48 -2.88
N LYS A 205 31.27 -9.53 -2.28
CA LYS A 205 30.78 -8.58 -1.28
C LYS A 205 30.99 -7.12 -1.67
N GLN A 206 30.86 -6.80 -2.95
CA GLN A 206 31.03 -5.45 -3.49
C GLN A 206 29.88 -4.53 -3.05
N TYR A 207 30.15 -3.23 -3.06
CA TYR A 207 29.09 -2.22 -2.92
C TYR A 207 28.37 -2.05 -4.24
N LYS A 208 27.04 -2.07 -4.18
CA LYS A 208 26.15 -1.85 -5.33
C LYS A 208 25.24 -0.66 -5.07
N MET A 209 24.83 -0.01 -6.14
CA MET A 209 23.86 1.07 -6.11
C MET A 209 22.47 0.54 -5.69
N THR A 210 21.74 1.29 -4.89
CA THR A 210 20.33 1.03 -4.59
C THR A 210 19.43 1.68 -5.64
N THR A 211 18.21 1.16 -5.81
CA THR A 211 17.18 1.79 -6.64
C THR A 211 16.91 3.24 -6.25
N ALA A 212 16.85 3.54 -4.94
CA ALA A 212 16.71 4.91 -4.44
C ALA A 212 17.84 5.83 -4.92
N CYS A 213 19.09 5.35 -4.89
CA CYS A 213 20.23 6.11 -5.38
C CYS A 213 20.08 6.48 -6.84
N LEU A 214 19.72 5.50 -7.69
CA LEU A 214 19.50 5.73 -9.13
C LEU A 214 18.38 6.75 -9.36
N LEU A 215 17.23 6.61 -8.70
CA LEU A 215 16.13 7.56 -8.87
C LEU A 215 16.47 8.96 -8.38
N PHE A 216 17.25 9.07 -7.28
CA PHE A 216 17.54 10.34 -6.64
C PHE A 216 18.68 11.10 -7.29
N PHE A 217 19.73 10.41 -7.76
CA PHE A 217 20.94 11.01 -8.31
C PHE A 217 21.28 10.55 -9.74
N GLY A 218 20.52 9.63 -10.31
CA GLY A 218 20.84 9.06 -11.63
C GLY A 218 20.77 10.07 -12.76
N LYS A 219 21.48 9.77 -13.85
CA LYS A 219 21.24 10.41 -15.14
C LYS A 219 19.89 9.94 -15.69
N TYR A 220 19.18 10.81 -16.40
CA TYR A 220 17.86 10.48 -16.93
C TYR A 220 17.82 9.19 -17.77
N ASN A 221 18.83 9.00 -18.64
CA ASN A 221 18.91 7.81 -19.47
C ASN A 221 19.01 6.53 -18.62
N ALA A 222 19.90 6.51 -17.62
CA ALA A 222 20.07 5.37 -16.73
C ALA A 222 18.78 5.08 -15.92
N ILE A 223 18.08 6.13 -15.47
CA ILE A 223 16.77 5.99 -14.82
C ILE A 223 15.73 5.40 -15.80
N SER A 224 15.65 5.94 -17.02
CA SER A 224 14.68 5.53 -18.04
C SER A 224 14.91 4.10 -18.53
N ASP A 225 16.15 3.65 -18.59
CA ASP A 225 16.49 2.27 -18.94
C ASP A 225 15.91 1.28 -17.93
N ARG A 226 15.94 1.61 -16.65
CA ARG A 226 15.37 0.77 -15.58
C ARG A 226 13.87 1.01 -15.39
N PHE A 227 13.41 2.25 -15.55
CA PHE A 227 12.05 2.72 -15.31
C PHE A 227 11.53 3.51 -16.52
N PRO A 228 11.08 2.84 -17.61
CA PRO A 228 10.65 3.51 -18.84
C PRO A 228 9.48 4.50 -18.64
N GLY A 229 8.70 4.33 -17.57
CA GLY A 229 7.61 5.24 -17.21
C GLY A 229 7.99 6.32 -16.19
N PHE A 230 9.29 6.55 -15.93
CA PHE A 230 9.73 7.54 -14.96
C PHE A 230 9.28 8.94 -15.37
N GLN A 231 8.47 9.56 -14.52
CA GLN A 231 7.95 10.90 -14.70
C GLN A 231 7.82 11.58 -13.34
N LEU A 232 8.16 12.87 -13.30
CA LEU A 232 7.99 13.72 -12.12
C LEU A 232 7.05 14.88 -12.49
N ASP A 233 6.03 15.09 -11.67
CA ASP A 233 5.08 16.18 -11.81
C ASP A 233 4.92 16.92 -10.48
N TYR A 234 4.93 18.25 -10.54
CA TYR A 234 4.62 19.12 -9.42
C TYR A 234 3.35 19.91 -9.73
N PHE A 235 2.39 19.86 -8.81
CA PHE A 235 1.14 20.60 -8.90
C PHE A 235 0.98 21.54 -7.71
N LYS A 236 0.88 22.83 -7.97
CA LYS A 236 0.54 23.83 -6.96
C LYS A 236 -0.96 24.10 -6.98
N LYS A 237 -1.68 23.64 -5.97
CA LYS A 237 -3.11 23.89 -5.78
C LYS A 237 -3.35 25.10 -4.88
N THR A 238 -4.46 25.82 -5.11
CA THR A 238 -4.89 26.91 -4.23
C THR A 238 -5.45 26.35 -2.92
N ASN A 239 -6.21 25.22 -3.05
CA ASN A 239 -6.76 24.46 -1.94
C ASN A 239 -6.57 22.97 -2.27
N TYR A 240 -6.39 22.10 -1.26
CA TYR A 240 -6.19 20.67 -1.47
C TYR A 240 -7.42 19.96 -2.07
N LEU A 241 -8.62 20.57 -1.95
CA LEU A 241 -9.88 20.07 -2.54
C LEU A 241 -10.07 20.49 -4.00
N ASP A 242 -9.26 21.42 -4.52
CA ASP A 242 -9.41 21.90 -5.89
C ASP A 242 -9.02 20.79 -6.87
N THR A 243 -9.84 20.59 -7.90
CA THR A 243 -9.51 19.75 -9.05
C THR A 243 -8.50 20.42 -9.95
N ASP A 244 -8.52 21.78 -9.99
CA ASP A 244 -7.63 22.58 -10.81
C ASP A 244 -6.36 22.98 -10.05
N TRP A 245 -5.27 23.11 -10.76
CA TRP A 245 -3.99 23.58 -10.23
C TRP A 245 -3.74 25.02 -10.65
N LYS A 246 -3.08 25.78 -9.78
CA LYS A 246 -2.61 27.14 -10.05
C LYS A 246 -1.35 27.15 -10.90
N ASP A 247 -0.51 26.12 -10.72
CA ASP A 247 0.76 25.96 -11.41
C ASP A 247 1.07 24.46 -11.54
N ARG A 248 1.65 24.06 -12.66
CA ARG A 248 2.09 22.68 -12.92
C ARG A 248 3.44 22.70 -13.60
N ILE A 249 4.29 21.81 -13.18
CA ILE A 249 5.57 21.56 -13.80
C ILE A 249 5.69 20.05 -14.00
N SER A 250 6.00 19.66 -15.22
CA SER A 250 6.24 18.28 -15.56
C SER A 250 7.70 18.05 -15.97
N SER A 251 8.12 16.81 -15.93
CA SER A 251 9.47 16.43 -16.33
C SER A 251 9.81 16.82 -17.75
N GLY A 252 8.83 16.89 -18.67
CA GLY A 252 9.02 17.36 -20.04
C GLY A 252 9.42 18.82 -20.16
N ASP A 253 9.10 19.65 -19.17
CA ASP A 253 9.40 21.09 -19.17
C ASP A 253 10.87 21.40 -18.80
N LEU A 254 11.62 20.42 -18.30
CA LEU A 254 12.94 20.63 -17.67
C LEU A 254 14.13 20.26 -18.54
N GLY A 255 13.93 19.65 -19.68
CA GLY A 255 14.99 19.01 -20.46
C GLY A 255 15.48 17.71 -19.80
N ASN A 256 15.81 16.71 -20.62
CA ASN A 256 16.06 15.35 -20.13
C ASN A 256 17.43 15.15 -19.47
N GLU A 257 18.39 16.05 -19.65
CA GLU A 257 19.79 15.77 -19.28
C GLU A 257 20.02 15.76 -17.75
N ASP A 258 19.23 16.52 -16.99
CA ASP A 258 19.40 16.70 -15.53
C ASP A 258 18.22 16.22 -14.70
N LEU A 259 17.34 15.41 -15.27
CA LEU A 259 16.12 15.01 -14.59
C LEU A 259 16.34 13.81 -13.68
N ASN A 260 16.48 14.05 -12.39
CA ASN A 260 16.35 13.08 -11.32
C ASN A 260 15.55 13.70 -10.17
N VAL A 261 15.20 12.90 -9.17
CA VAL A 261 14.37 13.37 -8.04
C VAL A 261 14.99 14.56 -7.33
N TYR A 262 16.32 14.54 -7.09
CA TYR A 262 17.01 15.63 -6.41
C TYR A 262 17.00 16.93 -7.22
N SER A 263 17.36 16.87 -8.49
CA SER A 263 17.39 18.06 -9.36
C SER A 263 16.00 18.68 -9.54
N PHE A 264 14.98 17.81 -9.61
CA PHE A 264 13.58 18.23 -9.68
C PHE A 264 13.15 18.95 -8.40
N LEU A 265 13.37 18.36 -7.22
CA LEU A 265 12.99 18.96 -5.92
C LEU A 265 13.74 20.27 -5.64
N LYS A 266 14.98 20.42 -6.14
CA LYS A 266 15.77 21.63 -5.92
C LYS A 266 15.23 22.84 -6.71
N LYS A 267 14.52 22.62 -7.80
CA LYS A 267 13.96 23.68 -8.65
C LYS A 267 12.69 24.31 -8.05
N TYR A 268 12.09 23.67 -7.04
CA TYR A 268 10.82 24.05 -6.38
C TYR A 268 10.91 24.07 -4.86
#